data_6a44971e17bab199e5396675397ab9fe
#
_entry.id   6a44971e17bab199e5396675397ab9fe
#
_cell.length_a   1.000
_cell.length_b   1.000
_cell.length_c   1.000
_cell.angle_alpha   90.00
_cell.angle_beta   90.00
_cell.angle_gamma   90.00
#
_symmetry.space_group_name_H-M   'P 1'
#
loop_
_entity.id
_entity.type
_entity.pdbx_description
1 polymer ?
#
loop_
_entity_poly.entity_id
_entity_poly.type
_entity_poly.pdbx_seq_one_letter_code
_entity_poly.pdbx_strand_id
1 'polypeptide(L)'
;MTMEPQTFRVTRADLVRYAGASGDFNPIHWSDRVATSVGLPGVIAHGMFTMALVGRAVTHWAGAPDAVAEFSVRFSRPVPVPDTDEGTEVVVTATVKETTDDGLTRLALTATCQGEKVLSLAQAVIRKR
;
A
#
# COMPACT_ATOMS: atom_id res chain seq x y z
N MET A 1 -19.08 -0.81 -11.98
CA MET A 1 -18.09 -0.15 -11.09
C MET A 1 -16.75 -0.16 -11.79
N THR A 2 -16.22 1.01 -12.07
CA THR A 2 -14.91 1.15 -12.68
C THR A 2 -13.88 1.32 -11.57
N MET A 3 -12.90 0.42 -11.55
CA MET A 3 -11.79 0.48 -10.59
C MET A 3 -10.54 0.96 -11.32
N GLU A 4 -10.44 2.27 -11.46
CA GLU A 4 -9.28 2.88 -12.08
C GLU A 4 -8.06 2.72 -11.18
N PRO A 5 -6.88 2.47 -11.77
CA PRO A 5 -5.65 2.41 -10.98
C PRO A 5 -5.48 3.65 -10.12
N GLN A 6 -5.01 3.46 -8.90
CA GLN A 6 -4.72 4.54 -7.97
C GLN A 6 -3.20 4.62 -7.81
N THR A 7 -2.64 5.80 -8.04
CA THR A 7 -1.20 6.03 -7.92
C THR A 7 -0.93 6.95 -6.75
N PHE A 8 0.00 6.53 -5.90
CA PHE A 8 0.39 7.27 -4.70
C PHE A 8 1.88 7.59 -4.76
N ARG A 9 2.23 8.86 -4.63
CA ARG A 9 3.61 9.27 -4.47
C ARG A 9 4.02 9.09 -3.01
N VAL A 10 5.21 8.51 -2.81
CA VAL A 10 5.79 8.29 -1.48
C VAL A 10 7.14 8.98 -1.43
N THR A 11 7.32 9.86 -0.45
CA THR A 11 8.55 10.60 -0.24
C THR A 11 9.14 10.30 1.14
N ARG A 12 10.41 10.67 1.35
CA ARG A 12 11.04 10.57 2.68
C ARG A 12 10.27 11.35 3.73
N ALA A 13 9.73 12.51 3.38
CA ALA A 13 8.91 13.30 4.30
C ALA A 13 7.66 12.55 4.75
N ASP A 14 7.05 11.76 3.87
CA ASP A 14 5.91 10.92 4.23
C ASP A 14 6.29 9.88 5.28
N LEU A 15 7.47 9.26 5.12
CA LEU A 15 7.95 8.26 6.08
C LEU A 15 8.25 8.86 7.45
N VAL A 16 8.79 10.08 7.48
CA VAL A 16 9.04 10.80 8.73
C VAL A 16 7.71 11.07 9.45
N ARG A 17 6.71 11.57 8.72
CA ARG A 17 5.38 11.81 9.27
C ARG A 17 4.75 10.54 9.80
N TYR A 18 4.85 9.45 9.04
CA TYR A 18 4.28 8.17 9.42
C TYR A 18 4.97 7.61 10.67
N ALA A 19 6.29 7.71 10.75
CA ALA A 19 7.03 7.29 11.94
C ALA A 19 6.54 8.05 13.20
N GLY A 20 6.32 9.35 13.09
CA GLY A 20 5.77 10.15 14.17
C GLY A 20 4.34 9.77 14.56
N ALA A 21 3.50 9.47 13.56
CA ALA A 21 2.11 9.12 13.80
C ALA A 21 1.94 7.69 14.35
N SER A 22 2.75 6.74 13.86
CA SER A 22 2.64 5.33 14.24
C SER A 22 3.46 4.94 15.45
N GLY A 23 4.49 5.72 15.76
CA GLY A 23 5.47 5.35 16.78
C GLY A 23 6.51 4.33 16.30
N ASP A 24 6.51 3.99 15.01
CA ASP A 24 7.50 3.09 14.45
C ASP A 24 8.70 3.88 13.94
N PHE A 25 9.72 3.98 14.80
CA PHE A 25 10.96 4.71 14.51
C PHE A 25 12.10 3.78 14.09
N ASN A 26 11.80 2.58 13.57
CA ASN A 26 12.84 1.68 13.11
C ASN A 26 13.73 2.41 12.08
N PRO A 27 15.05 2.48 12.30
CA PRO A 27 15.91 3.29 11.44
C PRO A 27 16.02 2.85 9.99
N ILE A 28 15.54 1.68 9.63
CA ILE A 28 15.47 1.29 8.20
C ILE A 28 14.51 2.17 7.40
N HIS A 29 13.66 2.94 8.07
CA HIS A 29 12.69 3.85 7.46
C HIS A 29 13.16 5.31 7.41
N TRP A 30 14.37 5.61 7.91
CA TRP A 30 14.89 6.97 7.86
C TRP A 30 16.42 7.07 7.75
N SER A 31 17.16 5.97 7.85
CA SER A 31 18.62 5.95 7.75
C SER A 31 19.08 5.02 6.66
N ASP A 32 19.63 5.57 5.55
CA ASP A 32 20.22 4.75 4.50
C ASP A 32 21.39 3.92 5.02
N ARG A 33 22.19 4.46 5.90
CA ARG A 33 23.33 3.74 6.49
C ARG A 33 22.85 2.48 7.21
N VAL A 34 21.80 2.58 8.03
CA VAL A 34 21.27 1.42 8.75
C VAL A 34 20.59 0.45 7.77
N ALA A 35 19.77 0.97 6.86
CA ALA A 35 19.06 0.12 5.89
C ALA A 35 20.05 -0.71 5.06
N THR A 36 21.10 -0.09 4.53
CA THR A 36 22.10 -0.81 3.73
C THR A 36 22.91 -1.79 4.58
N SER A 37 23.16 -1.49 5.85
CA SER A 37 23.88 -2.39 6.73
C SER A 37 23.16 -3.72 6.98
N VAL A 38 21.84 -3.75 6.82
CA VAL A 38 21.04 -4.97 6.98
C VAL A 38 20.61 -5.59 5.63
N GLY A 39 21.23 -5.16 4.54
CA GLY A 39 21.03 -5.76 3.22
C GLY A 39 19.91 -5.15 2.38
N LEU A 40 19.35 -4.01 2.79
CA LEU A 40 18.34 -3.31 2.00
C LEU A 40 19.01 -2.36 1.00
N PRO A 41 18.34 -2.00 -0.10
CA PRO A 41 18.91 -1.08 -1.10
C PRO A 41 19.08 0.35 -0.58
N GLY A 42 18.39 0.71 0.47
CA GLY A 42 18.34 2.01 1.11
C GLY A 42 17.13 2.07 2.00
N VAL A 43 16.72 3.27 2.38
CA VAL A 43 15.50 3.45 3.18
C VAL A 43 14.28 2.89 2.45
N ILE A 44 13.47 2.17 3.19
CA ILE A 44 12.23 1.57 2.68
C ILE A 44 11.02 2.11 3.45
N ALA A 45 9.86 2.12 2.81
CA ALA A 45 8.61 2.48 3.45
C ALA A 45 8.22 1.44 4.51
N HIS A 46 7.55 1.89 5.55
CA HIS A 46 6.92 0.98 6.52
C HIS A 46 5.90 0.11 5.78
N GLY A 47 5.90 -1.21 6.07
CA GLY A 47 4.91 -2.11 5.47
C GLY A 47 3.49 -1.62 5.72
N MET A 48 3.18 -1.23 6.94
CA MET A 48 1.86 -0.72 7.29
C MET A 48 1.49 0.57 6.56
N PHE A 49 2.48 1.41 6.20
CA PHE A 49 2.24 2.59 5.38
C PHE A 49 1.79 2.17 3.97
N THR A 50 2.48 1.21 3.36
CA THR A 50 2.10 0.65 2.06
C THR A 50 0.69 0.05 2.12
N MET A 51 0.39 -0.72 3.17
CA MET A 51 -0.94 -1.27 3.37
C MET A 51 -2.00 -0.17 3.47
N ALA A 52 -1.69 0.93 4.14
CA ALA A 52 -2.60 2.07 4.26
C ALA A 52 -2.90 2.72 2.90
N LEU A 53 -1.91 2.81 2.01
CA LEU A 53 -2.14 3.32 0.66
C LEU A 53 -3.09 2.42 -0.12
N VAL A 54 -2.90 1.10 -0.02
CA VAL A 54 -3.81 0.13 -0.66
C VAL A 54 -5.20 0.25 -0.06
N GLY A 55 -5.31 0.42 1.26
CA GLY A 55 -6.58 0.65 1.94
C GLY A 55 -7.29 1.92 1.46
N ARG A 56 -6.55 2.98 1.17
CA ARG A 56 -7.11 4.21 0.57
C ARG A 56 -7.70 3.94 -0.81
N ALA A 57 -7.01 3.15 -1.62
CA ALA A 57 -7.52 2.78 -2.94
C ALA A 57 -8.82 1.99 -2.82
N VAL A 58 -8.84 1.00 -1.92
CA VAL A 58 -10.04 0.17 -1.68
C VAL A 58 -11.21 1.04 -1.21
N THR A 59 -10.98 1.94 -0.26
CA THR A 59 -12.00 2.87 0.24
C THR A 59 -12.53 3.76 -0.89
N HIS A 60 -11.65 4.23 -1.76
CA HIS A 60 -12.04 5.05 -2.91
C HIS A 60 -12.98 4.27 -3.83
N TRP A 61 -12.63 3.03 -4.18
CA TRP A 61 -13.46 2.20 -5.05
C TRP A 61 -14.76 1.78 -4.38
N ALA A 62 -14.73 1.53 -3.08
CA ALA A 62 -15.94 1.17 -2.32
C ALA A 62 -16.89 2.34 -2.12
N GLY A 63 -16.39 3.56 -2.19
CA GLY A 63 -17.17 4.79 -2.02
C GLY A 63 -17.27 5.29 -0.59
N ALA A 64 -16.90 4.48 0.41
CA ALA A 64 -16.90 4.87 1.82
C ALA A 64 -16.08 3.88 2.64
N PRO A 65 -15.47 4.34 3.77
CA PRO A 65 -14.67 3.43 4.62
C PRO A 65 -15.48 2.28 5.21
N ASP A 66 -16.74 2.52 5.57
CA ASP A 66 -17.61 1.51 6.17
C ASP A 66 -18.14 0.49 5.16
N ALA A 67 -17.86 0.69 3.87
CA ALA A 67 -18.19 -0.28 2.84
C ALA A 67 -17.10 -1.35 2.67
N VAL A 68 -15.97 -1.23 3.35
CA VAL A 68 -14.91 -2.24 3.34
C VAL A 68 -15.19 -3.26 4.44
N ALA A 69 -15.52 -4.50 4.04
CA ALA A 69 -15.88 -5.56 4.98
C ALA A 69 -14.66 -6.36 5.42
N GLU A 70 -13.72 -6.60 4.52
CA GLU A 70 -12.48 -7.34 4.80
C GLU A 70 -11.34 -6.76 3.99
N PHE A 71 -10.15 -6.80 4.54
CA PHE A 71 -8.94 -6.32 3.88
C PHE A 71 -7.74 -7.05 4.45
N SER A 72 -6.96 -7.70 3.60
CA SER A 72 -5.76 -8.41 4.01
C SER A 72 -4.69 -8.36 2.94
N VAL A 73 -3.43 -8.35 3.37
CA VAL A 73 -2.27 -8.31 2.48
C VAL A 73 -1.15 -9.17 3.07
N ARG A 74 -0.21 -9.58 2.23
CA ARG A 74 1.11 -10.08 2.64
C ARG A 74 2.17 -9.20 2.04
N PHE A 75 3.16 -8.83 2.84
CA PHE A 75 4.30 -8.06 2.36
C PHE A 75 5.28 -9.01 1.68
N SER A 76 5.61 -8.75 0.41
CA SER A 76 6.50 -9.61 -0.36
C SER A 76 7.82 -8.93 -0.72
N ARG A 77 7.80 -7.62 -0.97
CA ARG A 77 9.00 -6.85 -1.29
C ARG A 77 8.95 -5.48 -0.64
N PRO A 78 10.09 -4.93 -0.22
CA PRO A 78 10.12 -3.57 0.29
C PRO A 78 9.81 -2.54 -0.80
N VAL A 79 9.35 -1.38 -0.39
CA VAL A 79 9.18 -0.21 -1.25
C VAL A 79 10.35 0.74 -0.97
N PRO A 80 11.40 0.75 -1.82
CA PRO A 80 12.51 1.69 -1.64
C PRO A 80 12.06 3.11 -1.91
N VAL A 81 12.45 4.04 -1.04
CA VAL A 81 12.10 5.45 -1.17
C VAL A 81 13.38 6.27 -1.28
N PRO A 82 13.74 6.72 -2.49
CA PRO A 82 14.96 7.53 -2.66
C PRO A 82 14.81 8.89 -1.99
N ASP A 83 15.97 9.47 -1.61
CA ASP A 83 16.00 10.79 -0.98
C ASP A 83 15.95 11.88 -2.04
N THR A 84 14.80 12.00 -2.69
CA THR A 84 14.51 13.01 -3.71
C THR A 84 13.13 13.60 -3.46
N ASP A 85 12.86 14.76 -4.03
CA ASP A 85 11.55 15.40 -3.90
C ASP A 85 10.45 14.57 -4.57
N GLU A 86 10.77 13.83 -5.64
CA GLU A 86 9.85 12.99 -6.37
C GLU A 86 9.53 11.69 -5.62
N GLY A 87 10.50 11.20 -4.83
CA GLY A 87 10.35 9.93 -4.14
C GLY A 87 10.13 8.77 -5.10
N THR A 88 9.13 7.96 -4.80
CA THR A 88 8.72 6.83 -5.64
C THR A 88 7.19 6.82 -5.77
N GLU A 89 6.68 5.91 -6.59
CA GLU A 89 5.24 5.75 -6.77
C GLU A 89 4.83 4.31 -6.49
N VAL A 90 3.69 4.17 -5.80
CA VAL A 90 3.02 2.89 -5.61
C VAL A 90 1.73 2.94 -6.42
N VAL A 91 1.55 1.98 -7.31
CA VAL A 91 0.36 1.87 -8.15
C VAL A 91 -0.48 0.71 -7.67
N VAL A 92 -1.74 0.97 -7.37
CA VAL A 92 -2.67 -0.03 -6.86
C VAL A 92 -3.76 -0.28 -7.89
N THR A 93 -3.97 -1.55 -8.22
CA THR A 93 -5.02 -2.00 -9.13
C THR A 93 -5.86 -3.07 -8.47
N ALA A 94 -7.06 -3.27 -8.98
CA ALA A 94 -7.96 -4.30 -8.48
C ALA A 94 -8.65 -5.04 -9.62
N THR A 95 -8.91 -6.33 -9.39
CA THR A 95 -9.69 -7.17 -10.28
C THR A 95 -10.85 -7.77 -9.48
N VAL A 96 -12.06 -7.69 -10.00
CA VAL A 96 -13.22 -8.33 -9.38
C VAL A 96 -13.10 -9.85 -9.57
N LYS A 97 -13.13 -10.59 -8.47
CA LYS A 97 -13.06 -12.06 -8.48
C LYS A 97 -14.43 -12.67 -8.34
N GLU A 98 -15.29 -12.10 -7.51
CA GLU A 98 -16.58 -12.68 -7.19
C GLU A 98 -17.52 -11.59 -6.69
N THR A 99 -18.79 -11.71 -7.05
CA THR A 99 -19.86 -10.88 -6.48
C THR A 99 -20.93 -11.83 -5.98
N THR A 100 -21.30 -11.70 -4.71
CA THR A 100 -22.30 -12.53 -4.09
C THR A 100 -23.69 -11.92 -4.19
N ASP A 101 -24.74 -12.73 -4.02
CA ASP A 101 -26.12 -12.28 -4.12
C ASP A 101 -26.48 -11.26 -3.01
N ASP A 102 -25.79 -11.31 -1.88
CA ASP A 102 -26.01 -10.40 -0.75
C ASP A 102 -25.23 -9.07 -0.87
N GLY A 103 -24.65 -8.80 -2.03
CA GLY A 103 -24.04 -7.50 -2.33
C GLY A 103 -22.58 -7.36 -1.92
N LEU A 104 -21.88 -8.45 -1.65
CA LEU A 104 -20.44 -8.42 -1.38
C LEU A 104 -19.66 -8.64 -2.66
N THR A 105 -18.59 -7.89 -2.85
CA THR A 105 -17.68 -8.04 -3.99
C THR A 105 -16.28 -8.30 -3.47
N ARG A 106 -15.70 -9.41 -3.90
CA ARG A 106 -14.32 -9.77 -3.58
C ARG A 106 -13.38 -9.23 -4.65
N LEU A 107 -12.37 -8.52 -4.22
CA LEU A 107 -11.34 -7.93 -5.08
C LEU A 107 -10.01 -8.61 -4.85
N ALA A 108 -9.31 -8.94 -5.94
CA ALA A 108 -7.88 -9.23 -5.88
C ALA A 108 -7.13 -7.92 -6.12
N LEU A 109 -6.20 -7.61 -5.25
CA LEU A 109 -5.46 -6.35 -5.27
C LEU A 109 -4.02 -6.58 -5.72
N THR A 110 -3.48 -5.63 -6.46
CA THR A 110 -2.08 -5.62 -6.85
C THR A 110 -1.51 -4.25 -6.52
N ALA A 111 -0.37 -4.23 -5.84
CA ALA A 111 0.39 -3.01 -5.59
C ALA A 111 1.78 -3.19 -6.17
N THR A 112 2.22 -2.24 -6.99
CA THR A 112 3.54 -2.27 -7.61
C THR A 112 4.32 -1.01 -7.32
N CYS A 113 5.63 -1.16 -7.25
CA CYS A 113 6.57 -0.06 -7.16
C CYS A 113 7.69 -0.36 -8.15
N GLN A 114 7.95 0.58 -9.05
CA GLN A 114 8.95 0.40 -10.11
C GLN A 114 8.72 -0.88 -10.94
N GLY A 115 7.45 -1.20 -11.21
CA GLY A 115 7.05 -2.37 -11.99
C GLY A 115 7.08 -3.69 -11.24
N GLU A 116 7.49 -3.71 -9.98
CA GLU A 116 7.55 -4.94 -9.18
C GLU A 116 6.44 -5.00 -8.14
N LYS A 117 5.86 -6.18 -7.96
CA LYS A 117 4.84 -6.39 -6.94
C LYS A 117 5.46 -6.31 -5.55
N VAL A 118 4.86 -5.50 -4.68
CA VAL A 118 5.32 -5.31 -3.31
C VAL A 118 4.44 -6.04 -2.29
N LEU A 119 3.26 -6.48 -2.70
CA LEU A 119 2.35 -7.28 -1.87
C LEU A 119 2.00 -8.57 -2.60
N SER A 120 1.68 -9.60 -1.84
CA SER A 120 1.13 -10.85 -2.34
C SER A 120 -0.17 -11.18 -1.59
N LEU A 121 -1.03 -12.00 -2.21
CA LEU A 121 -2.30 -12.43 -1.63
C LEU A 121 -3.11 -11.25 -1.07
N ALA A 122 -3.00 -10.08 -1.71
CA ALA A 122 -3.73 -8.90 -1.29
C ALA A 122 -5.17 -8.99 -1.79
N GLN A 123 -6.12 -8.80 -0.89
CA GLN A 123 -7.54 -8.90 -1.21
C GLN A 123 -8.38 -8.00 -0.32
N ALA A 124 -9.54 -7.64 -0.82
CA ALA A 124 -10.54 -6.92 -0.07
C ALA A 124 -11.92 -7.46 -0.42
N VAL A 125 -12.85 -7.32 0.52
CA VAL A 125 -14.27 -7.55 0.28
C VAL A 125 -14.98 -6.24 0.56
N ILE A 126 -15.73 -5.76 -0.41
CA ILE A 126 -16.46 -4.50 -0.29
C ILE A 126 -17.97 -4.75 -0.42
N ARG A 127 -18.75 -3.88 0.23
CA ARG A 127 -20.21 -3.89 0.10
C ARG A 127 -20.62 -2.93 -1.00
N LYS A 128 -21.50 -3.38 -1.89
CA LYS A 128 -22.15 -2.49 -2.83
C LYS A 128 -23.14 -1.60 -2.10
N ARG A 129 -23.10 -0.35 -2.46
CA ARG A 129 -24.08 0.64 -2.01
C ARG A 129 -24.94 1.10 -3.16
#